data_87823cdd71aceb68438d15e252e9ccf4
#
_entry.id   87823cdd71aceb68438d15e252e9ccf4
#
_cell.length_a   1.000
_cell.length_b   1.000
_cell.length_c   1.000
_cell.angle_alpha   90.00
_cell.angle_beta   90.00
_cell.angle_gamma   90.00
#
_symmetry.space_group_name_H-M   'P 1'
#
loop_
_entity.id
_entity.type
_entity.pdbx_description
1 polymer ?
#
loop_
_entity_poly.entity_id
_entity_poly.type
_entity_poly.pdbx_seq_one_letter_code
_entity_poly.pdbx_strand_id
1 'polypeptide(L)'
;MSDAALVIDVVDNGGQWTHREWRMLRYLGVDTQIIGNMTPVSELRDLDGLILSGGAARVGLTGELGNCGAYLELEMPILGICAGHQFMAGFYGGAASEAPAPEFGAASINLANGGGKIFAGTPENQIVWESHNDEVSVMPEGFFITASSESCEVQGMENEAGDRFGLQFHPEVNDSEYGQDMFQNFIEICRDARDTS
;
A
#
# COMPACT_ATOMS: atom_id res chain seq x y z
N MET A 1 27.78 8.24 1.37
CA MET A 1 26.33 8.12 1.10
C MET A 1 26.18 8.03 -0.41
N SER A 2 25.62 6.96 -0.93
CA SER A 2 25.44 6.75 -2.38
C SER A 2 24.39 7.74 -2.90
N ASP A 3 24.78 8.58 -3.85
CA ASP A 3 23.92 9.55 -4.55
C ASP A 3 23.03 8.83 -5.62
N ALA A 4 22.88 7.51 -5.51
CA ALA A 4 22.07 6.71 -6.41
C ALA A 4 20.58 6.94 -6.12
N ALA A 5 19.79 7.13 -7.18
CA ALA A 5 18.33 7.20 -7.06
C ALA A 5 17.78 5.95 -6.34
N LEU A 6 16.75 6.12 -5.51
CA LEU A 6 16.01 4.99 -4.96
C LEU A 6 15.30 4.23 -6.08
N VAL A 7 15.23 2.91 -5.91
CA VAL A 7 14.60 1.99 -6.86
C VAL A 7 13.37 1.38 -6.20
N ILE A 8 12.18 1.84 -6.60
CA ILE A 8 10.90 1.35 -6.08
C ILE A 8 10.01 1.00 -7.26
N ASP A 9 9.67 -0.27 -7.42
CA ASP A 9 8.79 -0.72 -8.51
C ASP A 9 7.33 -0.87 -8.06
N VAL A 10 6.44 -0.88 -9.05
CA VAL A 10 4.99 -1.04 -8.84
C VAL A 10 4.55 -2.34 -9.47
N VAL A 11 3.97 -3.23 -8.67
CA VAL A 11 3.37 -4.49 -9.13
C VAL A 11 1.98 -4.22 -9.68
N ASP A 12 1.76 -4.52 -10.96
CA ASP A 12 0.44 -4.39 -11.60
C ASP A 12 -0.45 -5.59 -11.28
N ASN A 13 -1.41 -5.39 -10.40
CA ASN A 13 -2.44 -6.35 -10.05
C ASN A 13 -3.71 -6.23 -10.93
N GLY A 14 -3.60 -5.57 -12.08
CA GLY A 14 -4.73 -5.35 -12.99
C GLY A 14 -5.63 -4.19 -12.59
N GLY A 15 -5.12 -3.25 -11.81
CA GLY A 15 -5.84 -2.05 -11.37
C GLY A 15 -5.87 -0.96 -12.44
N GLN A 16 -6.92 -0.15 -12.42
CA GLN A 16 -7.05 0.97 -13.36
C GLN A 16 -6.12 2.14 -13.06
N TRP A 17 -5.50 2.20 -11.88
CA TRP A 17 -4.67 3.33 -11.45
C TRP A 17 -3.19 3.00 -11.21
N THR A 18 -2.72 1.79 -11.51
CA THR A 18 -1.31 1.37 -11.40
C THR A 18 -0.35 2.37 -12.07
N HIS A 19 -0.73 2.91 -13.24
CA HIS A 19 0.07 3.94 -13.91
C HIS A 19 0.15 5.26 -13.14
N ARG A 20 -0.82 5.58 -12.28
CA ARG A 20 -0.77 6.79 -11.44
C ARG A 20 0.22 6.63 -10.30
N GLU A 21 0.28 5.45 -9.68
CA GLU A 21 1.28 5.12 -8.66
C GLU A 21 2.70 5.27 -9.23
N TRP A 22 2.96 4.63 -10.38
CA TRP A 22 4.22 4.74 -11.11
C TRP A 22 4.56 6.19 -11.48
N ARG A 23 3.60 6.98 -11.97
CA ARG A 23 3.82 8.40 -12.32
C ARG A 23 4.13 9.24 -11.10
N MET A 24 3.52 8.96 -9.95
CA MET A 24 3.79 9.66 -8.70
C MET A 24 5.23 9.41 -8.25
N LEU A 25 5.67 8.15 -8.23
CA LEU A 25 7.06 7.80 -7.90
C LEU A 25 8.06 8.51 -8.83
N ARG A 26 7.81 8.50 -10.14
CA ARG A 26 8.65 9.21 -11.10
C ARG A 26 8.68 10.71 -10.88
N TYR A 27 7.54 11.32 -10.59
CA TYR A 27 7.44 12.74 -10.27
C TYR A 27 8.26 13.10 -9.02
N LEU A 28 8.30 12.20 -8.04
CA LEU A 28 9.08 12.32 -6.81
C LEU A 28 10.56 11.93 -6.95
N GLY A 29 11.02 11.63 -8.17
CA GLY A 29 12.45 11.40 -8.48
C GLY A 29 12.95 9.98 -8.23
N VAL A 30 12.04 8.99 -8.12
CA VAL A 30 12.37 7.58 -7.92
C VAL A 30 12.60 6.90 -9.28
N ASP A 31 13.59 6.00 -9.36
CA ASP A 31 13.73 5.05 -10.48
C ASP A 31 12.70 3.93 -10.28
N THR A 32 11.73 3.83 -11.18
CA THR A 32 10.56 2.96 -11.02
C THR A 32 10.13 2.34 -12.34
N GLN A 33 9.66 1.11 -12.28
CA GLN A 33 9.02 0.38 -13.37
C GLN A 33 7.68 -0.20 -12.90
N ILE A 34 6.81 -0.51 -13.87
CA ILE A 34 5.64 -1.35 -13.64
C ILE A 34 6.03 -2.77 -14.01
N ILE A 35 5.83 -3.71 -13.10
CA ILE A 35 6.06 -5.14 -13.30
C ILE A 35 4.75 -5.91 -13.16
N GLY A 36 4.58 -6.97 -13.95
CA GLY A 36 3.41 -7.84 -13.82
C GLY A 36 3.44 -8.64 -12.51
N ASN A 37 2.27 -8.86 -11.91
CA ASN A 37 2.15 -9.60 -10.65
C ASN A 37 2.51 -11.10 -10.73
N MET A 38 2.82 -11.61 -11.92
CA MET A 38 3.32 -12.97 -12.14
C MET A 38 4.84 -13.03 -12.37
N THR A 39 5.54 -11.89 -12.30
CA THR A 39 6.99 -11.83 -12.46
C THR A 39 7.68 -12.63 -11.34
N PRO A 40 8.56 -13.60 -11.66
CA PRO A 40 9.30 -14.33 -10.64
C PRO A 40 10.21 -13.38 -9.82
N VAL A 41 10.37 -13.66 -8.53
CA VAL A 41 11.28 -12.89 -7.66
C VAL A 41 12.71 -12.83 -8.23
N SER A 42 13.17 -13.92 -8.87
CA SER A 42 14.49 -14.00 -9.49
C SER A 42 14.70 -13.08 -10.71
N GLU A 43 13.62 -12.51 -11.24
CA GLU A 43 13.66 -11.55 -12.35
C GLU A 43 13.51 -10.09 -11.89
N LEU A 44 13.29 -9.88 -10.59
CA LEU A 44 13.29 -8.54 -10.04
C LEU A 44 14.71 -7.97 -10.03
N ARG A 45 14.82 -6.69 -10.34
CA ARG A 45 16.07 -5.93 -10.14
C ARG A 45 16.29 -5.68 -8.65
N ASP A 46 17.47 -5.17 -8.28
CA ASP A 46 17.71 -4.73 -6.90
C ASP A 46 16.76 -3.57 -6.56
N LEU A 47 15.93 -3.76 -5.55
CA LEU A 47 14.88 -2.82 -5.14
C LEU A 47 15.13 -2.30 -3.73
N ASP A 48 14.84 -1.02 -3.51
CA ASP A 48 14.81 -0.38 -2.19
C ASP A 48 13.41 -0.44 -1.57
N GLY A 49 12.38 -0.73 -2.36
CA GLY A 49 11.00 -0.87 -1.93
C GLY A 49 10.07 -1.36 -3.04
N LEU A 50 8.85 -1.74 -2.69
CA LEU A 50 7.87 -2.26 -3.64
C LEU A 50 6.46 -1.77 -3.29
N ILE A 51 5.66 -1.44 -4.32
CA ILE A 51 4.24 -1.15 -4.17
C ILE A 51 3.45 -2.29 -4.79
N LEU A 52 2.54 -2.89 -4.04
CA LEU A 52 1.53 -3.82 -4.52
C LEU A 52 0.27 -3.02 -4.86
N SER A 53 0.04 -2.76 -6.14
CA SER A 53 -1.07 -1.91 -6.57
C SER A 53 -2.45 -2.49 -6.24
N GLY A 54 -3.46 -1.66 -6.35
CA GLY A 54 -4.84 -2.10 -6.42
C GLY A 54 -5.11 -3.01 -7.62
N GLY A 55 -6.24 -3.69 -7.64
CA GLY A 55 -6.61 -4.59 -8.71
C GLY A 55 -8.08 -4.93 -8.72
N ALA A 56 -8.54 -5.52 -9.83
CA ALA A 56 -9.91 -6.00 -9.96
C ALA A 56 -10.15 -7.34 -9.23
N ALA A 57 -9.10 -7.98 -8.71
CA ALA A 57 -9.22 -9.23 -7.97
C ALA A 57 -10.05 -9.04 -6.69
N ARG A 58 -11.03 -9.91 -6.50
CA ARG A 58 -11.82 -10.01 -5.26
C ARG A 58 -11.02 -10.83 -4.24
N VAL A 59 -10.00 -10.19 -3.63
CA VAL A 59 -9.07 -10.85 -2.69
C VAL A 59 -9.83 -11.46 -1.49
N GLY A 60 -10.88 -10.78 -1.02
CA GLY A 60 -11.75 -11.31 0.03
C GLY A 60 -12.50 -12.60 -0.33
N LEU A 61 -12.58 -12.97 -1.60
CA LEU A 61 -13.23 -14.21 -2.08
C LEU A 61 -12.23 -15.28 -2.48
N THR A 62 -11.13 -14.90 -3.15
CA THR A 62 -10.18 -15.86 -3.73
C THR A 62 -8.93 -16.07 -2.88
N GLY A 63 -8.52 -15.05 -2.13
CA GLY A 63 -7.25 -15.04 -1.40
C GLY A 63 -6.01 -15.04 -2.32
N GLU A 64 -6.17 -14.77 -3.61
CA GLU A 64 -5.10 -14.86 -4.61
C GLU A 64 -4.77 -13.49 -5.20
N LEU A 65 -3.47 -13.21 -5.39
CA LEU A 65 -2.97 -12.02 -6.06
C LEU A 65 -1.61 -12.30 -6.74
N GLY A 66 -1.57 -13.27 -7.64
CA GLY A 66 -0.36 -13.66 -8.36
C GLY A 66 0.80 -14.04 -7.42
N ASN A 67 2.00 -13.53 -7.69
CA ASN A 67 3.21 -13.78 -6.90
C ASN A 67 3.36 -12.84 -5.69
N CYS A 68 2.35 -12.04 -5.33
CA CYS A 68 2.46 -11.06 -4.24
C CYS A 68 2.87 -11.70 -2.91
N GLY A 69 2.52 -12.96 -2.65
CA GLY A 69 3.00 -13.68 -1.48
C GLY A 69 4.53 -13.81 -1.43
N ALA A 70 5.16 -14.15 -2.55
CA ALA A 70 6.61 -14.24 -2.63
C ALA A 70 7.29 -12.84 -2.50
N TYR A 71 6.62 -11.77 -2.95
CA TYR A 71 7.15 -10.42 -2.77
C TYR A 71 7.08 -9.97 -1.31
N LEU A 72 6.04 -10.37 -0.57
CA LEU A 72 5.90 -10.04 0.85
C LEU A 72 6.96 -10.72 1.75
N GLU A 73 7.66 -11.74 1.24
CA GLU A 73 8.80 -12.39 1.92
C GLU A 73 10.13 -11.62 1.75
N LEU A 74 10.17 -10.58 0.91
CA LEU A 74 11.39 -9.80 0.66
C LEU A 74 11.69 -8.85 1.83
N GLU A 75 13.00 -8.67 2.10
CA GLU A 75 13.49 -7.83 3.21
C GLU A 75 13.63 -6.35 2.82
N MET A 76 12.56 -5.73 2.35
CA MET A 76 12.48 -4.31 2.02
C MET A 76 11.10 -3.76 2.39
N PRO A 77 10.93 -2.43 2.53
CA PRO A 77 9.62 -1.85 2.75
C PRO A 77 8.63 -2.13 1.61
N ILE A 78 7.40 -2.52 1.96
CA ILE A 78 6.34 -2.81 0.98
C ILE A 78 5.06 -2.06 1.36
N LEU A 79 4.48 -1.34 0.40
CA LEU A 79 3.20 -0.67 0.50
C LEU A 79 2.15 -1.42 -0.34
N GLY A 80 1.08 -1.90 0.28
CA GLY A 80 -0.09 -2.45 -0.40
C GLY A 80 -1.19 -1.40 -0.53
N ILE A 81 -1.77 -1.26 -1.72
CA ILE A 81 -2.89 -0.36 -2.00
C ILE A 81 -4.11 -1.19 -2.41
N CYS A 82 -5.26 -0.95 -1.80
CA CYS A 82 -6.54 -1.61 -2.07
C CYS A 82 -6.41 -3.15 -2.08
N ALA A 83 -6.43 -3.82 -3.24
CA ALA A 83 -6.23 -5.27 -3.33
C ALA A 83 -4.88 -5.72 -2.74
N GLY A 84 -3.81 -4.95 -2.92
CA GLY A 84 -2.50 -5.20 -2.31
C GLY A 84 -2.53 -5.13 -0.78
N HIS A 85 -3.27 -4.17 -0.22
CA HIS A 85 -3.52 -4.05 1.22
C HIS A 85 -4.30 -5.25 1.77
N GLN A 86 -5.40 -5.62 1.11
CA GLN A 86 -6.24 -6.76 1.51
C GLN A 86 -5.48 -8.08 1.45
N PHE A 87 -4.68 -8.28 0.39
CA PHE A 87 -3.84 -9.46 0.24
C PHE A 87 -2.77 -9.53 1.33
N MET A 88 -2.10 -8.42 1.63
CA MET A 88 -1.10 -8.32 2.70
C MET A 88 -1.68 -8.74 4.04
N ALA A 89 -2.88 -8.28 4.40
CA ALA A 89 -3.53 -8.68 5.64
C ALA A 89 -3.75 -10.19 5.71
N GLY A 90 -4.27 -10.81 4.64
CA GLY A 90 -4.47 -12.26 4.56
C GLY A 90 -3.17 -13.05 4.62
N PHE A 91 -2.11 -12.57 3.97
CA PHE A 91 -0.80 -13.24 3.95
C PHE A 91 -0.17 -13.32 5.35
N TYR A 92 -0.33 -12.29 6.17
CA TYR A 92 0.19 -12.27 7.55
C TYR A 92 -0.76 -12.85 8.59
N GLY A 93 -1.79 -13.60 8.17
CA GLY A 93 -2.68 -14.36 9.06
C GLY A 93 -3.93 -13.61 9.51
N GLY A 94 -4.18 -12.43 8.98
CA GLY A 94 -5.46 -11.76 9.03
C GLY A 94 -6.43 -12.29 7.97
N ALA A 95 -7.45 -11.50 7.62
CA ALA A 95 -8.40 -11.85 6.58
C ALA A 95 -8.96 -10.61 5.89
N ALA A 96 -9.26 -10.75 4.59
CA ALA A 96 -10.13 -9.85 3.86
C ALA A 96 -11.44 -10.57 3.53
N SER A 97 -12.53 -9.83 3.47
CA SER A 97 -13.86 -10.33 3.11
C SER A 97 -14.67 -9.26 2.41
N GLU A 98 -15.85 -9.62 1.91
CA GLU A 98 -16.80 -8.67 1.36
C GLU A 98 -17.15 -7.60 2.39
N ALA A 99 -17.02 -6.32 2.00
CA ALA A 99 -17.33 -5.20 2.87
C ALA A 99 -18.84 -5.13 3.15
N PRO A 100 -19.28 -4.97 4.42
CA PRO A 100 -20.67 -4.74 4.74
C PRO A 100 -21.23 -3.47 4.08
N ALA A 101 -20.37 -2.48 3.84
CA ALA A 101 -20.70 -1.22 3.19
C ALA A 101 -19.58 -0.85 2.20
N PRO A 102 -19.64 -1.35 0.94
CA PRO A 102 -18.66 -0.99 -0.09
C PRO A 102 -18.56 0.51 -0.30
N GLU A 103 -17.35 1.02 -0.46
CA GLU A 103 -17.09 2.46 -0.62
C GLU A 103 -16.62 2.80 -2.04
N PHE A 104 -17.24 3.82 -2.63
CA PHE A 104 -16.91 4.34 -3.96
C PHE A 104 -17.00 5.87 -3.96
N GLY A 105 -15.92 6.54 -4.36
CA GLY A 105 -15.83 7.99 -4.38
C GLY A 105 -15.11 8.55 -3.16
N ALA A 106 -15.43 9.80 -2.82
CA ALA A 106 -14.80 10.50 -1.70
C ALA A 106 -15.33 9.98 -0.35
N ALA A 107 -14.43 9.61 0.55
CA ALA A 107 -14.73 9.22 1.92
C ALA A 107 -13.84 9.98 2.90
N SER A 108 -14.37 10.23 4.10
CA SER A 108 -13.60 10.85 5.18
C SER A 108 -12.94 9.77 6.03
N ILE A 109 -11.63 9.87 6.22
CA ILE A 109 -10.88 9.02 7.14
C ILE A 109 -10.40 9.81 8.35
N ASN A 110 -10.21 9.10 9.46
CA ASN A 110 -9.60 9.61 10.68
C ASN A 110 -8.36 8.79 10.97
N LEU A 111 -7.24 9.46 11.27
CA LEU A 111 -6.02 8.76 11.69
C LEU A 111 -6.21 8.11 13.06
N ALA A 112 -5.72 6.89 13.19
CA ALA A 112 -5.68 6.13 14.43
C ALA A 112 -4.23 5.90 14.86
N ASN A 113 -3.97 5.75 16.15
CA ASN A 113 -2.64 5.48 16.69
C ASN A 113 -1.53 6.42 16.17
N GLY A 114 -1.88 7.68 15.92
CA GLY A 114 -0.95 8.69 15.39
C GLY A 114 -0.66 8.59 13.90
N GLY A 115 -1.40 7.74 13.15
CA GLY A 115 -1.28 7.59 11.70
C GLY A 115 -0.11 6.73 11.22
N GLY A 116 0.78 6.29 12.11
CA GLY A 116 1.98 5.56 11.71
C GLY A 116 2.93 6.39 10.83
N LYS A 117 3.84 5.72 10.12
CA LYS A 117 4.87 6.38 9.31
C LYS A 117 4.32 6.94 7.99
N ILE A 118 3.37 6.26 7.35
CA ILE A 118 2.83 6.67 6.04
C ILE A 118 2.09 8.01 6.14
N PHE A 119 1.39 8.28 7.24
CA PHE A 119 0.64 9.52 7.44
C PHE A 119 1.43 10.62 8.16
N ALA A 120 2.75 10.45 8.36
CA ALA A 120 3.56 11.44 9.06
C ALA A 120 3.43 12.83 8.44
N GLY A 121 3.11 13.83 9.27
CA GLY A 121 2.95 15.23 8.86
C GLY A 121 1.61 15.56 8.18
N THR A 122 0.72 14.58 7.99
CA THR A 122 -0.62 14.83 7.42
C THR A 122 -1.66 15.11 8.52
N PRO A 123 -2.77 15.81 8.23
CA PRO A 123 -3.83 16.07 9.21
C PRO A 123 -4.54 14.80 9.70
N GLU A 124 -5.12 14.89 10.90
CA GLU A 124 -5.86 13.78 11.51
C GLU A 124 -7.10 13.36 10.70
N ASN A 125 -7.77 14.33 10.06
CA ASN A 125 -8.96 14.09 9.24
C ASN A 125 -8.63 14.45 7.79
N GLN A 126 -8.94 13.55 6.86
CA GLN A 126 -8.64 13.70 5.44
C GLN A 126 -9.76 13.15 4.58
N ILE A 127 -9.90 13.68 3.36
CA ILE A 127 -10.76 13.10 2.33
C ILE A 127 -9.90 12.27 1.40
N VAL A 128 -10.29 11.02 1.18
CA VAL A 128 -9.61 10.06 0.30
C VAL A 128 -10.56 9.48 -0.73
N TRP A 129 -10.01 8.91 -1.81
CA TRP A 129 -10.80 8.28 -2.86
C TRP A 129 -10.85 6.77 -2.68
N GLU A 130 -12.06 6.26 -2.56
CA GLU A 130 -12.36 4.85 -2.37
C GLU A 130 -12.86 4.19 -3.65
N SER A 131 -12.52 2.90 -3.81
CA SER A 131 -13.09 2.05 -4.85
C SER A 131 -12.92 0.58 -4.46
N HIS A 132 -13.69 0.09 -3.49
CA HIS A 132 -13.56 -1.28 -3.03
C HIS A 132 -14.90 -1.94 -2.69
N ASN A 133 -14.97 -3.25 -2.94
CA ASN A 133 -16.05 -4.14 -2.52
C ASN A 133 -15.68 -5.03 -1.34
N ASP A 134 -14.38 -5.24 -1.14
CA ASP A 134 -13.82 -6.06 -0.07
C ASP A 134 -13.02 -5.16 0.88
N GLU A 135 -12.87 -5.58 2.14
CA GLU A 135 -12.11 -4.88 3.16
C GLU A 135 -11.32 -5.88 4.02
N VAL A 136 -10.34 -5.39 4.77
CA VAL A 136 -9.69 -6.18 5.81
C VAL A 136 -10.67 -6.35 6.97
N SER A 137 -11.13 -7.58 7.17
CA SER A 137 -12.12 -7.94 8.21
C SER A 137 -11.49 -8.52 9.48
N VAL A 138 -10.24 -8.97 9.40
CA VAL A 138 -9.45 -9.43 10.54
C VAL A 138 -8.03 -8.89 10.40
N MET A 139 -7.61 -8.08 11.36
CA MET A 139 -6.24 -7.56 11.42
C MET A 139 -5.25 -8.69 11.66
N PRO A 140 -4.11 -8.73 10.94
CA PRO A 140 -3.03 -9.67 11.24
C PRO A 140 -2.34 -9.32 12.57
N GLU A 141 -1.83 -10.34 13.25
CA GLU A 141 -1.02 -10.15 14.46
C GLU A 141 0.25 -9.37 14.15
N GLY A 142 0.66 -8.47 15.03
CA GLY A 142 1.83 -7.60 14.84
C GLY A 142 1.58 -6.40 13.92
N PHE A 143 0.32 -6.14 13.55
CA PHE A 143 -0.10 -4.95 12.84
C PHE A 143 -1.02 -4.08 13.70
N PHE A 144 -1.06 -2.79 13.41
CA PHE A 144 -1.97 -1.85 14.05
C PHE A 144 -2.65 -0.97 12.99
N ILE A 145 -3.86 -0.52 13.31
CA ILE A 145 -4.66 0.36 12.46
C ILE A 145 -4.06 1.76 12.51
N THR A 146 -3.84 2.37 11.35
CA THR A 146 -3.32 3.75 11.20
C THR A 146 -4.38 4.73 10.74
N ALA A 147 -5.44 4.26 10.09
CA ALA A 147 -6.59 5.07 9.67
C ALA A 147 -7.87 4.24 9.61
N SER A 148 -9.02 4.89 9.85
CA SER A 148 -10.36 4.28 9.78
C SER A 148 -11.35 5.26 9.15
N SER A 149 -12.43 4.74 8.52
CA SER A 149 -13.62 5.51 8.14
C SER A 149 -14.84 5.06 8.96
N GLU A 150 -15.99 5.70 8.75
CA GLU A 150 -17.27 5.29 9.40
C GLU A 150 -17.71 3.88 8.96
N SER A 151 -17.42 3.53 7.69
CA SER A 151 -17.87 2.28 7.05
C SER A 151 -16.78 1.21 6.96
N CYS A 152 -15.50 1.55 7.10
CA CYS A 152 -14.38 0.60 7.02
C CYS A 152 -13.39 0.88 8.17
N GLU A 153 -13.23 -0.12 9.05
CA GLU A 153 -12.38 -0.01 10.23
C GLU A 153 -10.89 0.08 9.85
N VAL A 154 -10.45 -0.62 8.80
CA VAL A 154 -9.04 -0.74 8.42
C VAL A 154 -8.79 -0.02 7.09
N GLN A 155 -8.81 1.31 7.13
CA GLN A 155 -8.42 2.16 6.00
C GLN A 155 -6.92 2.27 5.83
N GLY A 156 -6.19 2.10 6.92
CA GLY A 156 -4.74 2.03 6.91
C GLY A 156 -4.22 1.08 7.99
N MET A 157 -3.14 0.37 7.69
CA MET A 157 -2.43 -0.49 8.65
C MET A 157 -0.92 -0.42 8.46
N GLU A 158 -0.19 -0.67 9.55
CA GLU A 158 1.26 -0.76 9.57
C GLU A 158 1.67 -1.89 10.51
N ASN A 159 2.75 -2.63 10.19
CA ASN A 159 3.28 -3.62 11.11
C ASN A 159 4.24 -2.98 12.15
N GLU A 160 4.45 -3.65 13.28
CA GLU A 160 5.31 -3.17 14.35
C GLU A 160 6.78 -2.99 13.93
N ALA A 161 7.26 -3.76 12.94
CA ALA A 161 8.59 -3.60 12.35
C ALA A 161 8.70 -2.30 11.53
N GLY A 162 7.59 -1.77 11.03
CA GLY A 162 7.55 -0.54 10.25
C GLY A 162 8.15 -0.68 8.86
N ASP A 163 7.91 -1.82 8.23
CA ASP A 163 8.33 -2.16 6.87
C ASP A 163 7.19 -2.72 5.99
N ARG A 164 5.99 -2.91 6.55
CA ARG A 164 4.77 -3.33 5.85
C ARG A 164 3.67 -2.33 6.11
N PHE A 165 3.13 -1.77 5.03
CA PHE A 165 2.14 -0.70 5.06
C PHE A 165 0.98 -1.06 4.15
N GLY A 166 -0.25 -0.78 4.57
CA GLY A 166 -1.43 -1.01 3.78
C GLY A 166 -2.37 0.18 3.79
N LEU A 167 -2.92 0.55 2.63
CA LEU A 167 -3.95 1.56 2.45
C LEU A 167 -5.11 0.97 1.67
N GLN A 168 -6.33 1.07 2.20
CA GLN A 168 -7.54 0.59 1.51
C GLN A 168 -7.92 1.51 0.37
N PHE A 169 -7.78 2.82 0.54
CA PHE A 169 -8.07 3.85 -0.44
C PHE A 169 -6.93 4.03 -1.46
N HIS A 170 -7.13 4.92 -2.42
CA HIS A 170 -6.23 5.20 -3.52
C HIS A 170 -5.52 6.55 -3.37
N PRO A 171 -4.32 6.61 -2.73
CA PRO A 171 -3.57 7.86 -2.54
C PRO A 171 -3.05 8.45 -3.86
N GLU A 172 -2.95 7.65 -4.94
CA GLU A 172 -2.51 8.07 -6.27
C GLU A 172 -3.59 8.83 -7.06
N VAL A 173 -4.84 8.83 -6.59
CA VAL A 173 -5.95 9.55 -7.20
C VAL A 173 -5.95 11.00 -6.73
N ASN A 174 -6.12 11.95 -7.66
CA ASN A 174 -6.02 13.39 -7.36
C ASN A 174 -7.06 13.89 -6.33
N ASP A 175 -8.16 13.14 -6.18
CA ASP A 175 -9.22 13.45 -5.22
C ASP A 175 -8.89 12.97 -3.80
N SER A 176 -7.79 12.24 -3.61
CA SER A 176 -7.24 11.92 -2.29
C SER A 176 -6.35 13.06 -1.81
N GLU A 177 -6.70 13.65 -0.67
CA GLU A 177 -5.87 14.66 0.00
C GLU A 177 -4.57 14.01 0.50
N TYR A 178 -3.47 14.75 0.47
CA TYR A 178 -2.15 14.33 0.98
C TYR A 178 -1.58 13.03 0.38
N GLY A 179 -2.12 12.56 -0.76
CA GLY A 179 -1.62 11.34 -1.40
C GLY A 179 -0.14 11.45 -1.78
N GLN A 180 0.30 12.61 -2.27
CA GLN A 180 1.71 12.86 -2.57
C GLN A 180 2.60 12.77 -1.31
N ASP A 181 2.13 13.30 -0.17
CA ASP A 181 2.86 13.25 1.10
C ASP A 181 3.01 11.79 1.58
N MET A 182 1.98 10.96 1.42
CA MET A 182 2.04 9.53 1.75
C MET A 182 3.07 8.80 0.89
N PHE A 183 3.12 9.07 -0.43
CA PHE A 183 4.17 8.51 -1.30
C PHE A 183 5.57 9.02 -0.90
N GLN A 184 5.70 10.30 -0.56
CA GLN A 184 6.97 10.87 -0.11
C GLN A 184 7.42 10.20 1.20
N ASN A 185 6.51 9.96 2.14
CA ASN A 185 6.80 9.26 3.39
C ASN A 185 7.27 7.82 3.12
N PHE A 186 6.62 7.10 2.19
CA PHE A 186 7.07 5.76 1.81
C PHE A 186 8.47 5.78 1.18
N ILE A 187 8.79 6.76 0.34
CA ILE A 187 10.12 6.96 -0.24
C ILE A 187 11.18 7.18 0.86
N GLU A 188 10.88 8.01 1.86
CA GLU A 188 11.78 8.23 2.99
C GLU A 188 12.00 6.94 3.82
N ILE A 189 10.94 6.15 4.05
CA ILE A 189 11.05 4.85 4.71
C ILE A 189 11.98 3.91 3.93
N CYS A 190 11.85 3.84 2.61
CA CYS A 190 12.74 3.03 1.75
C CYS A 190 14.19 3.53 1.82
N ARG A 191 14.39 4.84 1.85
CA ARG A 191 15.72 5.46 1.99
C ARG A 191 16.38 5.09 3.31
N ASP A 192 15.64 5.23 4.41
CA ASP A 192 16.13 4.91 5.75
C ASP A 192 16.47 3.42 5.88
N ALA A 193 15.65 2.53 5.30
CA ALA A 193 15.91 1.09 5.28
C ALA A 193 17.21 0.76 4.52
N ARG A 194 17.39 1.33 3.32
CA ARG A 194 18.61 1.17 2.52
C ARG A 194 19.86 1.66 3.26
N ASP A 195 19.77 2.80 3.90
CA ASP A 195 20.93 3.43 4.56
C ASP A 195 21.33 2.70 5.87
N THR A 196 20.48 1.79 6.37
CA THR A 196 20.71 0.97 7.57
C THR A 196 21.09 -0.49 7.27
N SER A 197 20.96 -0.93 6.00
CA SER A 197 21.31 -2.28 5.51
C SER A 197 22.79 -2.34 5.09
#